data_21db845b3430403d5a3a58fe492f54da
#
_entry.id   21db845b3430403d5a3a58fe492f54da
#
_cell.length_a   1.000
_cell.length_b   1.000
_cell.length_c   1.000
_cell.angle_alpha   90.00
_cell.angle_beta   90.00
_cell.angle_gamma   90.00
#
_symmetry.space_group_name_H-M   'P 1'
#
loop_
_entity.id
_entity.type
_entity.pdbx_description
1 polymer ?
#
loop_
_entity_poly.entity_id
_entity_poly.type
_entity_poly.pdbx_seq_one_letter_code
_entity_poly.pdbx_strand_id
1 'polypeptide(L)'
;MRKLGLVVVLGAVAGVAWQACKSPAAPGGILLTGSWGSEQGRFTATQVSTQFNGACGAGNTREPILLDKKGRFDMVGVYGASGGAQSAARFKGSVAEKKMTLRVMLADSSQAVAPVTLNLGQQPALASCH
;
A
#
# COMPACT_ATOMS: atom_id res chain seq x y z
N MET A 1 -44.35 -26.26 22.27
CA MET A 1 -43.86 -25.83 22.24
C MET A 1 -43.24 -25.10 21.92
N ARG A 2 -43.17 -25.06 21.83
CA ARG A 2 -42.61 -24.51 21.45
C ARG A 2 -41.98 -23.80 21.39
N LYS A 3 -41.74 -23.59 21.43
CA LYS A 3 -40.94 -22.89 21.28
C LYS A 3 -40.02 -22.78 21.04
N LEU A 4 -39.94 -23.23 20.99
CA LEU A 4 -38.91 -23.12 20.65
C LEU A 4 -38.29 -22.59 19.97
N GLY A 5 -38.60 -22.67 19.78
CA GLY A 5 -38.04 -22.30 19.04
C GLY A 5 -37.51 -21.31 19.00
N LEU A 6 -37.66 -21.08 19.19
CA LEU A 6 -37.09 -20.19 18.98
C LEU A 6 -36.00 -19.87 19.14
N VAL A 7 -35.72 -20.27 19.35
CA VAL A 7 -34.71 -20.01 19.67
C VAL A 7 -33.67 -20.04 18.88
N VAL A 8 -33.71 -20.80 18.50
CA VAL A 8 -32.93 -21.01 17.65
C VAL A 8 -32.48 -20.02 16.97
N VAL A 9 -33.15 -19.62 16.60
CA VAL A 9 -32.91 -18.71 15.81
C VAL A 9 -32.06 -17.76 16.26
N LEU A 10 -32.06 -17.66 17.23
CA LEU A 10 -31.41 -16.72 17.66
C LEU A 10 -30.03 -16.76 17.60
N GLY A 11 -29.43 -17.68 17.82
CA GLY A 11 -28.05 -17.75 17.87
C GLY A 11 -27.38 -17.51 16.60
N ALA A 12 -27.93 -18.05 15.64
CA ALA A 12 -27.32 -17.96 14.35
C ALA A 12 -27.22 -16.57 13.89
N VAL A 13 -28.18 -15.84 14.16
CA VAL A 13 -28.20 -14.55 13.71
C VAL A 13 -27.08 -13.71 14.22
N ALA A 14 -26.79 -13.87 15.42
CA ALA A 14 -25.75 -13.06 16.00
C ALA A 14 -24.43 -13.28 15.33
N GLY A 15 -24.12 -14.46 15.02
CA GLY A 15 -22.83 -14.72 14.43
C GLY A 15 -22.65 -14.06 13.10
N VAL A 16 -23.66 -13.98 12.35
CA VAL A 16 -23.55 -13.39 11.05
C VAL A 16 -23.34 -11.91 11.11
N ALA A 17 -24.00 -11.26 12.00
CA ALA A 17 -23.90 -9.82 12.08
C ALA A 17 -22.49 -9.32 12.33
N TRP A 18 -21.82 -9.90 13.27
CA TRP A 18 -20.52 -9.35 13.55
C TRP A 18 -19.46 -9.75 12.55
N GLN A 19 -19.73 -10.72 11.75
CA GLN A 19 -18.81 -10.99 10.67
C GLN A 19 -18.81 -9.87 9.66
N ALA A 20 -19.92 -9.27 9.44
CA ALA A 20 -19.98 -8.18 8.51
C ALA A 20 -19.15 -7.00 8.95
N CYS A 21 -18.96 -6.83 10.22
CA CYS A 21 -18.18 -5.70 10.68
C CYS A 21 -16.71 -5.89 10.53
N LYS A 22 -16.28 -7.11 10.23
CA LYS A 22 -14.93 -7.35 10.21
C LYS A 22 -14.21 -7.06 9.01
N SER A 23 -14.66 -6.78 7.99
CA SER A 23 -13.85 -6.86 6.85
C SER A 23 -14.01 -5.76 5.87
N PRO A 24 -13.57 -4.61 6.22
CA PRO A 24 -13.59 -3.53 5.24
C PRO A 24 -12.50 -3.74 4.21
N ALA A 25 -11.50 -4.52 4.51
CA ALA A 25 -10.41 -4.70 3.58
C ALA A 25 -10.86 -5.52 2.38
N ALA A 26 -10.24 -5.30 1.27
CA ALA A 26 -10.51 -6.08 0.08
C ALA A 26 -10.24 -7.55 0.35
N PRO A 27 -11.08 -8.44 -0.15
CA PRO A 27 -10.84 -9.85 0.01
C PRO A 27 -9.49 -10.24 -0.55
N GLY A 28 -8.74 -10.97 0.22
CA GLY A 28 -7.43 -11.41 -0.20
C GLY A 28 -6.35 -10.37 -0.07
N GLY A 29 -6.67 -9.23 0.49
CA GLY A 29 -5.67 -8.20 0.67
C GLY A 29 -4.61 -8.60 1.67
N ILE A 30 -3.36 -8.32 1.32
CA ILE A 30 -2.23 -8.58 2.20
C ILE A 30 -1.58 -7.25 2.47
N LEU A 31 -1.37 -6.95 3.75
CA LEU A 31 -0.77 -5.70 4.13
C LEU A 31 0.71 -5.67 3.73
N LEU A 32 1.08 -4.64 2.99
CA LEU A 32 2.47 -4.45 2.60
C LEU A 32 3.22 -3.79 3.73
N THR A 33 4.28 -4.43 4.20
CA THR A 33 5.14 -3.85 5.22
C THR A 33 6.59 -4.11 4.86
N GLY A 34 7.48 -3.40 5.54
CA GLY A 34 8.90 -3.63 5.40
C GLY A 34 9.64 -2.45 4.80
N SER A 35 10.96 -2.61 4.73
CA SER A 35 11.84 -1.61 4.12
C SER A 35 12.37 -2.17 2.83
N TRP A 36 12.18 -1.43 1.77
CA TRP A 36 12.53 -1.84 0.42
C TRP A 36 13.46 -0.78 -0.17
N GLY A 37 14.50 -1.19 -0.83
CA GLY A 37 15.42 -0.20 -1.35
C GLY A 37 16.26 -0.64 -2.52
N SER A 38 16.81 0.36 -3.19
CA SER A 38 17.81 0.23 -4.24
C SER A 38 18.51 1.57 -4.34
N GLU A 39 19.41 1.71 -5.30
CA GLU A 39 20.06 3.00 -5.53
C GLU A 39 19.08 4.04 -6.02
N GLN A 40 17.93 3.62 -6.51
CA GLN A 40 16.95 4.53 -7.09
C GLN A 40 15.95 5.05 -6.09
N GLY A 41 15.83 4.41 -4.93
CA GLY A 41 14.90 4.88 -3.93
C GLY A 41 14.79 3.93 -2.76
N ARG A 42 14.12 4.41 -1.72
CA ARG A 42 13.82 3.64 -0.52
C ARG A 42 12.34 3.79 -0.21
N PHE A 43 11.71 2.69 0.09
CA PHE A 43 10.30 2.67 0.39
C PHE A 43 10.08 1.93 1.70
N THR A 44 9.50 2.61 2.67
CA THR A 44 9.20 2.02 3.97
C THR A 44 7.70 1.92 4.12
N ALA A 45 7.20 0.73 4.36
CA ALA A 45 5.78 0.50 4.53
C ALA A 45 5.54 -0.01 5.94
N THR A 46 4.59 0.62 6.62
CA THR A 46 4.19 0.22 7.98
C THR A 46 2.71 -0.15 7.97
N GLN A 47 2.20 -0.48 9.14
CA GLN A 47 0.79 -0.83 9.27
C GLN A 47 -0.13 0.38 9.12
N VAL A 48 0.42 1.58 9.12
CA VAL A 48 -0.41 2.80 9.08
C VAL A 48 -0.15 3.69 7.88
N SER A 49 1.03 3.63 7.29
CA SER A 49 1.35 4.53 6.19
C SER A 49 2.59 4.05 5.46
N THR A 50 2.99 4.78 4.43
CA THR A 50 4.22 4.48 3.71
C THR A 50 5.00 5.77 3.47
N GLN A 51 6.30 5.61 3.23
CA GLN A 51 7.19 6.72 2.92
C GLN A 51 8.12 6.28 1.81
N PHE A 52 8.21 7.10 0.76
CA PHE A 52 9.15 6.86 -0.33
C PHE A 52 10.14 8.01 -0.40
N ASN A 53 11.44 7.66 -0.45
CA ASN A 53 12.51 8.63 -0.63
C ASN A 53 13.31 8.22 -1.85
N GLY A 54 13.16 8.97 -2.93
CA GLY A 54 13.91 8.73 -4.14
C GLY A 54 15.09 9.67 -4.25
N ALA A 55 15.89 9.49 -5.29
CA ALA A 55 17.03 10.35 -5.52
C ALA A 55 16.61 11.80 -5.80
N CYS A 56 15.46 12.00 -6.41
CA CYS A 56 15.03 13.32 -6.87
C CYS A 56 13.77 13.83 -6.18
N GLY A 57 13.26 13.15 -5.20
CA GLY A 57 12.05 13.60 -4.53
C GLY A 57 11.56 12.58 -3.52
N ALA A 58 10.47 12.91 -2.87
CA ALA A 58 9.92 12.06 -1.83
C ALA A 58 8.40 12.14 -1.82
N GLY A 59 7.78 11.10 -1.30
CA GLY A 59 6.34 11.07 -1.19
C GLY A 59 5.90 10.05 -0.16
N ASN A 60 4.60 10.00 0.04
CA ASN A 60 4.04 9.05 1.01
C ASN A 60 2.59 8.78 0.70
N THR A 61 2.08 7.68 1.26
CA THR A 61 0.65 7.44 1.34
C THR A 61 0.26 7.57 2.80
N ARG A 62 -0.91 8.12 3.05
CA ARG A 62 -1.38 8.29 4.42
C ARG A 62 -2.02 7.05 4.98
N GLU A 63 -2.26 6.09 4.13
CA GLU A 63 -2.90 4.85 4.51
C GLU A 63 -1.99 3.69 4.16
N PRO A 64 -2.15 2.57 4.85
CA PRO A 64 -1.35 1.40 4.52
C PRO A 64 -1.73 0.86 3.16
N ILE A 65 -0.81 0.15 2.55
CA ILE A 65 -1.03 -0.43 1.23
C ILE A 65 -1.45 -1.88 1.39
N LEU A 66 -2.55 -2.23 0.72
CA LEU A 66 -3.00 -3.61 0.64
C LEU A 66 -2.74 -4.14 -0.76
N LEU A 67 -2.09 -5.29 -0.82
CA LEU A 67 -1.81 -5.94 -2.09
C LEU A 67 -3.01 -6.79 -2.50
N ASP A 68 -3.29 -6.82 -3.79
CA ASP A 68 -4.34 -7.70 -4.30
C ASP A 68 -3.80 -9.12 -4.41
N LYS A 69 -4.60 -10.03 -4.97
CA LYS A 69 -4.22 -11.44 -5.05
C LYS A 69 -3.00 -11.67 -5.92
N LYS A 70 -2.69 -10.74 -6.78
CA LYS A 70 -1.54 -10.85 -7.67
C LYS A 70 -0.36 -10.04 -7.17
N GLY A 71 -0.45 -9.51 -5.97
CA GLY A 71 0.63 -8.73 -5.39
C GLY A 71 0.73 -7.31 -5.91
N ARG A 72 -0.32 -6.77 -6.50
CA ARG A 72 -0.30 -5.42 -7.07
C ARG A 72 -0.99 -4.44 -6.15
N PHE A 73 -0.59 -3.18 -6.26
CA PHE A 73 -1.23 -2.12 -5.51
C PHE A 73 -1.32 -0.84 -6.33
N ASP A 74 -2.25 0.04 -5.94
CA ASP A 74 -2.48 1.32 -6.58
C ASP A 74 -3.09 2.22 -5.51
N MET A 75 -2.28 3.11 -4.93
CA MET A 75 -2.70 3.91 -3.78
C MET A 75 -2.51 5.40 -4.04
N VAL A 76 -3.42 6.17 -3.47
CA VAL A 76 -3.35 7.62 -3.54
C VAL A 76 -2.39 8.12 -2.48
N GLY A 77 -1.59 9.10 -2.83
CA GLY A 77 -0.66 9.72 -1.90
C GLY A 77 -0.23 11.07 -2.40
N VAL A 78 0.93 11.51 -1.96
CA VAL A 78 1.52 12.77 -2.42
C VAL A 78 2.97 12.53 -2.78
N TYR A 79 3.49 13.35 -3.69
CA TYR A 79 4.88 13.28 -4.10
C TYR A 79 5.34 14.67 -4.51
N GLY A 80 6.58 15.00 -4.19
CA GLY A 80 7.19 16.25 -4.59
C GLY A 80 8.64 16.08 -4.91
N ALA A 81 9.13 16.85 -5.86
CA ALA A 81 10.55 16.88 -6.17
C ALA A 81 11.31 17.50 -5.00
N SER A 82 12.59 17.20 -4.92
CA SER A 82 13.44 17.75 -3.85
C SER A 82 13.34 19.26 -3.82
N GLY A 83 12.98 19.80 -2.66
CA GLY A 83 12.83 21.24 -2.52
C GLY A 83 11.56 21.81 -3.10
N GLY A 84 10.68 21.00 -3.65
CA GLY A 84 9.44 21.47 -4.24
C GLY A 84 8.23 21.13 -3.39
N ALA A 85 7.09 21.69 -3.78
CA ALA A 85 5.84 21.40 -3.10
C ALA A 85 5.37 20.01 -3.46
N GLN A 86 4.61 19.39 -2.57
CA GLN A 86 4.05 18.08 -2.82
C GLN A 86 2.71 18.20 -3.56
N SER A 87 2.45 17.26 -4.42
CA SER A 87 1.23 17.21 -5.22
C SER A 87 0.59 15.85 -5.11
N ALA A 88 -0.69 15.79 -5.39
CA ALA A 88 -1.42 14.53 -5.37
C ALA A 88 -0.78 13.56 -6.36
N ALA A 89 -0.67 12.31 -5.97
CA ALA A 89 0.00 11.31 -6.77
C ALA A 89 -0.63 9.95 -6.53
N ARG A 90 -0.29 9.00 -7.40
CA ARG A 90 -0.67 7.60 -7.22
C ARG A 90 0.59 6.76 -7.21
N PHE A 91 0.67 5.89 -6.22
CA PHE A 91 1.77 4.96 -6.09
C PHE A 91 1.27 3.61 -6.61
N LYS A 92 1.85 3.17 -7.70
CA LYS A 92 1.43 1.93 -8.36
C LYS A 92 2.60 0.96 -8.41
N GLY A 93 2.31 -0.28 -8.18
CA GLY A 93 3.38 -1.25 -8.25
C GLY A 93 2.94 -2.67 -8.00
N SER A 94 3.93 -3.53 -7.91
CA SER A 94 3.70 -4.94 -7.64
C SER A 94 4.85 -5.48 -6.82
N VAL A 95 4.55 -6.52 -6.06
CA VAL A 95 5.52 -7.19 -5.21
C VAL A 95 5.52 -8.66 -5.57
N ALA A 96 6.69 -9.21 -5.83
CA ALA A 96 6.86 -10.63 -6.05
C ALA A 96 8.06 -11.08 -5.25
N GLU A 97 7.84 -11.96 -4.29
CA GLU A 97 8.90 -12.43 -3.41
C GLU A 97 9.51 -11.26 -2.66
N LYS A 98 10.78 -11.00 -2.87
CA LYS A 98 11.47 -9.92 -2.15
C LYS A 98 11.77 -8.74 -3.03
N LYS A 99 11.05 -8.59 -4.13
CA LYS A 99 11.24 -7.47 -5.04
C LYS A 99 9.95 -6.72 -5.24
N MET A 100 10.08 -5.42 -5.33
CA MET A 100 8.97 -4.52 -5.59
C MET A 100 9.29 -3.69 -6.82
N THR A 101 8.34 -3.57 -7.73
CA THR A 101 8.43 -2.59 -8.80
C THR A 101 7.48 -1.47 -8.45
N LEU A 102 8.00 -0.25 -8.44
CA LEU A 102 7.22 0.91 -8.01
C LEU A 102 7.33 2.02 -9.04
N ARG A 103 6.22 2.69 -9.30
CA ARG A 103 6.23 3.93 -10.06
C ARG A 103 5.28 4.90 -9.41
N VAL A 104 5.51 6.19 -9.62
CA VAL A 104 4.68 7.25 -9.07
C VAL A 104 4.19 8.11 -10.22
N MET A 105 2.86 8.31 -10.27
CA MET A 105 2.22 9.12 -11.29
C MET A 105 1.57 10.31 -10.62
N LEU A 106 1.69 11.49 -11.20
CA LEU A 106 1.00 12.66 -10.68
C LEU A 106 -0.44 12.69 -11.16
N ALA A 107 -1.24 13.56 -10.56
CA ALA A 107 -2.66 13.63 -10.89
C ALA A 107 -2.92 13.96 -12.34
N ASP A 108 -2.00 14.66 -13.00
CA ASP A 108 -2.14 14.99 -14.42
C ASP A 108 -1.68 13.86 -15.33
N SER A 109 -1.44 12.70 -14.76
CA SER A 109 -0.99 11.49 -15.47
C SER A 109 0.46 11.54 -15.92
N SER A 110 1.20 12.58 -15.56
CA SER A 110 2.63 12.58 -15.84
C SER A 110 3.34 11.64 -14.86
N GLN A 111 4.45 11.09 -15.30
CA GLN A 111 5.18 10.12 -14.49
C GLN A 111 6.23 10.84 -13.67
N ALA A 112 6.04 10.89 -12.35
CA ALA A 112 6.99 11.53 -11.47
C ALA A 112 8.19 10.63 -11.19
N VAL A 113 7.96 9.33 -11.08
CA VAL A 113 9.01 8.35 -10.87
C VAL A 113 8.79 7.22 -11.86
N ALA A 114 9.76 7.02 -12.74
CA ALA A 114 9.73 5.90 -13.67
C ALA A 114 9.81 4.60 -12.87
N PRO A 115 9.37 3.49 -13.45
CA PRO A 115 9.40 2.23 -12.70
C PRO A 115 10.79 1.93 -12.16
N VAL A 116 10.86 1.66 -10.87
CA VAL A 116 12.10 1.30 -10.19
C VAL A 116 11.91 -0.03 -9.50
N THR A 117 12.99 -0.79 -9.38
CA THR A 117 12.96 -2.05 -8.66
C THR A 117 13.60 -1.85 -7.30
N LEU A 118 12.90 -2.26 -6.26
CA LEU A 118 13.37 -2.15 -4.88
C LEU A 118 13.44 -3.55 -4.29
N ASN A 119 14.42 -3.76 -3.43
CA ASN A 119 14.63 -5.08 -2.82
C ASN A 119 14.37 -5.02 -1.34
N LEU A 120 13.68 -6.03 -0.83
CA LEU A 120 13.33 -6.08 0.58
C LEU A 120 14.60 -6.16 1.45
N GLY A 121 14.66 -5.29 2.44
CA GLY A 121 15.73 -5.29 3.41
C GLY A 121 17.01 -4.62 2.94
N GLN A 122 17.04 -4.07 1.73
CA GLN A 122 18.24 -3.41 1.22
C GLN A 122 18.08 -1.90 1.28
N GLN A 123 19.14 -1.21 1.65
CA GLN A 123 19.14 0.24 1.72
C GLN A 123 20.50 0.78 1.28
N PRO A 124 20.86 0.58 0.01
CA PRO A 124 22.11 1.13 -0.49
C PRO A 124 22.03 2.65 -0.55
N ALA A 125 23.16 3.29 -0.70
CA ALA A 125 23.20 4.73 -0.86
C ALA A 125 22.42 5.12 -2.12
N LEU A 126 21.65 6.19 -2.03
CA LEU A 126 20.87 6.64 -3.18
C LEU A 126 21.78 7.28 -4.22
N ALA A 127 21.45 7.05 -5.48
CA ALA A 127 22.14 7.71 -6.57
C ALA A 127 21.85 9.20 -6.53
N SER A 128 22.71 9.98 -7.15
CA SER A 128 22.50 11.42 -7.26
C SER A 128 21.34 11.70 -8.20
N CYS A 129 20.62 12.78 -7.89
CA CYS A 129 19.59 13.25 -8.80
C CYS A 129 20.25 14.03 -9.95
N HIS A 130 19.81 13.78 -11.15
CA HIS A 130 20.35 14.47 -12.32
C HIS A 130 19.28 15.30 -13.03
#